data_00e9d7be8ba2465050b8ea70f033212b
#
_entry.id   00e9d7be8ba2465050b8ea70f033212b
#
_cell.length_a   1.000
_cell.length_b   1.000
_cell.length_c   1.000
_cell.angle_alpha   90.00
_cell.angle_beta   90.00
_cell.angle_gamma   90.00
#
_symmetry.space_group_name_H-M   'P 1'
#
loop_
_entity.id
_entity.type
_entity.pdbx_description
1 polymer ?
#
loop_
_entity_poly.entity_id
_entity_poly.type
_entity_poly.pdbx_seq_one_letter_code
_entity_poly.pdbx_strand_id
1 'polypeptide(L)'
;MILRKAEPADYAEVIDLANLAYRGREGAVASWNIEKGIVGGQRLDDSLLKEELAAKPAGALLVYREEADGPLLGTAWLNPESDQIWSMGLLTVRPELQNQHLGRRLLAAAETYASDRGAKRMRIGVLHVRDTLIAWYERRGYRATGETEPYPSDDPRFGTPLRDNLHFLIMEKQI
;
A
#
# COMPACT_ATOMS: atom_id res chain seq x y z
N MET A 1 -1.95 11.52 -16.28
CA MET A 1 -1.57 10.59 -15.19
C MET A 1 -0.10 10.30 -15.29
N ILE A 2 0.67 10.73 -14.31
CA ILE A 2 2.11 10.51 -14.22
C ILE A 2 2.34 9.52 -13.09
N LEU A 3 2.87 8.35 -13.41
CA LEU A 3 3.34 7.36 -12.46
C LEU A 3 4.86 7.24 -12.61
N ARG A 4 5.59 7.48 -11.54
CA ARG A 4 7.05 7.36 -11.53
C ARG A 4 7.55 6.83 -10.19
N LYS A 5 8.81 6.42 -10.14
CA LYS A 5 9.47 6.16 -8.85
C LYS A 5 9.52 7.44 -8.02
N ALA A 6 9.32 7.28 -6.72
CA ALA A 6 9.50 8.35 -5.74
C ALA A 6 10.99 8.77 -5.68
N GLU A 7 11.19 10.05 -5.54
CA GLU A 7 12.47 10.68 -5.22
C GLU A 7 12.46 11.16 -3.76
N PRO A 8 13.61 11.47 -3.15
CA PRO A 8 13.64 11.94 -1.77
C PRO A 8 12.74 13.14 -1.48
N ALA A 9 12.51 14.00 -2.48
CA ALA A 9 11.59 15.15 -2.37
C ALA A 9 10.12 14.73 -2.19
N ASP A 10 9.74 13.52 -2.59
CA ASP A 10 8.36 13.02 -2.47
C ASP A 10 8.08 12.40 -1.08
N TYR A 11 9.11 12.02 -0.33
CA TYR A 11 8.95 11.19 0.88
C TYR A 11 8.04 11.81 1.92
N ALA A 12 8.13 13.12 2.14
CA ALA A 12 7.27 13.82 3.09
C ALA A 12 5.78 13.71 2.71
N GLU A 13 5.45 13.88 1.43
CA GLU A 13 4.06 13.73 0.96
C GLU A 13 3.58 12.26 1.02
N VAL A 14 4.45 11.29 0.73
CA VAL A 14 4.13 9.86 0.84
C VAL A 14 3.82 9.50 2.30
N ILE A 15 4.64 9.96 3.24
CA ILE A 15 4.44 9.74 4.68
C ILE A 15 3.12 10.37 5.14
N ASP A 16 2.86 11.63 4.76
CA ASP A 16 1.61 12.32 5.10
C ASP A 16 0.39 11.59 4.55
N LEU A 17 0.43 11.20 3.27
CA LEU A 17 -0.64 10.46 2.61
C LEU A 17 -0.88 9.08 3.25
N ALA A 18 0.17 8.33 3.57
CA ALA A 18 0.06 7.04 4.24
C ALA A 18 -0.60 7.18 5.62
N ASN A 19 -0.13 8.12 6.44
CA ASN A 19 -0.72 8.37 7.76
C ASN A 19 -2.17 8.86 7.66
N LEU A 20 -2.47 9.77 6.75
CA LEU A 20 -3.83 10.24 6.52
C LEU A 20 -4.77 9.09 6.13
N ALA A 21 -4.34 8.23 5.21
CA ALA A 21 -5.19 7.17 4.68
C ALA A 21 -5.40 6.01 5.66
N TYR A 22 -4.36 5.60 6.40
CA TYR A 22 -4.44 4.46 7.32
C TYR A 22 -4.87 4.83 8.74
N ARG A 23 -4.56 6.02 9.21
CA ARG A 23 -4.84 6.46 10.59
C ARG A 23 -5.94 7.51 10.66
N GLY A 24 -6.17 8.24 9.57
CA GLY A 24 -7.09 9.37 9.55
C GLY A 24 -6.49 10.62 10.16
N ARG A 25 -7.23 11.70 10.03
CA ARG A 25 -6.95 13.00 10.69
C ARG A 25 -8.29 13.61 11.09
N GLU A 26 -8.33 14.29 12.21
CA GLU A 26 -9.53 15.00 12.65
C GLU A 26 -9.99 16.00 11.56
N GLY A 27 -11.27 15.98 11.24
CA GLY A 27 -11.85 16.83 10.19
C GLY A 27 -11.58 16.40 8.75
N ALA A 28 -10.75 15.36 8.52
CA ALA A 28 -10.52 14.84 7.17
C ALA A 28 -11.58 13.83 6.75
N VAL A 29 -11.75 13.67 5.43
CA VAL A 29 -12.60 12.61 4.86
C VAL A 29 -12.03 11.25 5.24
N ALA A 30 -12.90 10.34 5.68
CA ALA A 30 -12.49 8.99 6.06
C ALA A 30 -11.99 8.20 4.84
N SER A 31 -10.81 7.61 4.97
CA SER A 31 -10.24 6.75 3.96
C SER A 31 -10.84 5.34 3.98
N TRP A 32 -10.92 4.71 2.81
CA TRP A 32 -11.22 3.27 2.71
C TRP A 32 -10.13 2.39 3.34
N ASN A 33 -8.91 2.91 3.44
CA ASN A 33 -7.77 2.22 4.06
C ASN A 33 -7.70 2.42 5.58
N ILE A 34 -8.63 3.19 6.17
CA ILE A 34 -8.57 3.51 7.59
C ILE A 34 -8.59 2.26 8.47
N GLU A 35 -7.65 2.20 9.41
CA GLU A 35 -7.48 1.08 10.35
C GLU A 35 -7.90 1.48 11.78
N LYS A 36 -8.81 2.44 11.89
CA LYS A 36 -9.34 2.90 13.19
C LYS A 36 -9.93 1.74 13.98
N GLY A 37 -9.45 1.56 15.23
CA GLY A 37 -9.85 0.45 16.08
C GLY A 37 -9.22 -0.91 15.71
N ILE A 38 -8.28 -0.93 14.76
CA ILE A 38 -7.51 -2.11 14.36
C ILE A 38 -6.04 -1.90 14.73
N VAL A 39 -5.45 -0.78 14.29
CA VAL A 39 -4.07 -0.40 14.58
C VAL A 39 -4.02 1.06 15.01
N GLY A 40 -3.36 1.35 16.11
CA GLY A 40 -3.09 2.70 16.63
C GLY A 40 -1.70 3.20 16.23
N GLY A 41 -1.40 4.46 16.60
CA GLY A 41 -0.12 5.09 16.29
C GLY A 41 -0.03 5.57 14.85
N GLN A 42 1.18 5.86 14.37
CA GLN A 42 1.41 6.25 12.97
C GLN A 42 1.60 5.03 12.07
N ARG A 43 1.44 5.21 10.77
CA ARG A 43 1.64 4.14 9.77
C ARG A 43 3.06 4.14 9.22
N LEU A 44 3.66 5.30 9.10
CA LEU A 44 4.96 5.49 8.46
C LEU A 44 5.61 6.76 8.99
N ASP A 45 6.92 6.73 9.19
CA ASP A 45 7.76 7.90 9.43
C ASP A 45 8.97 7.91 8.49
N ASP A 46 9.77 8.96 8.55
CA ASP A 46 10.92 9.16 7.67
C ASP A 46 12.01 8.09 7.88
N SER A 47 12.25 7.69 9.13
CA SER A 47 13.24 6.66 9.47
C SER A 47 12.82 5.31 8.93
N LEU A 48 11.59 4.89 9.21
CA LEU A 48 11.04 3.63 8.74
C LEU A 48 11.02 3.56 7.21
N LEU A 49 10.57 4.64 6.54
CA LEU A 49 10.54 4.68 5.08
C LEU A 49 11.94 4.49 4.48
N LYS A 50 12.94 5.21 4.98
CA LYS A 50 14.32 5.13 4.50
C LYS A 50 14.94 3.75 4.74
N GLU A 51 14.71 3.17 5.92
CA GLU A 51 15.18 1.83 6.26
C GLU A 51 14.56 0.77 5.35
N GLU A 52 13.26 0.83 5.14
CA GLU A 52 12.53 -0.09 4.26
C GLU A 52 12.99 0.01 2.81
N LEU A 53 13.22 1.24 2.30
CA LEU A 53 13.75 1.44 0.95
C LEU A 53 15.18 0.91 0.81
N ALA A 54 16.03 1.11 1.83
CA ALA A 54 17.39 0.60 1.85
C ALA A 54 17.43 -0.94 1.93
N ALA A 55 16.51 -1.55 2.68
CA ALA A 55 16.39 -3.01 2.80
C ALA A 55 15.92 -3.67 1.50
N LYS A 56 15.22 -2.94 0.63
CA LYS A 56 14.63 -3.45 -0.61
C LYS A 56 15.03 -2.60 -1.83
N PRO A 57 16.34 -2.54 -2.19
CA PRO A 57 16.85 -1.62 -3.21
C PRO A 57 16.33 -1.92 -4.63
N ALA A 58 15.90 -3.17 -4.90
CA ALA A 58 15.27 -3.55 -6.16
C ALA A 58 13.80 -3.13 -6.25
N GLY A 59 13.22 -2.68 -5.14
CA GLY A 59 11.83 -2.22 -5.08
C GLY A 59 11.60 -0.88 -5.77
N ALA A 60 10.33 -0.54 -5.89
CA ALA A 60 9.87 0.71 -6.46
C ALA A 60 8.73 1.30 -5.63
N LEU A 61 9.03 2.33 -4.86
CA LEU A 61 7.99 3.19 -4.32
C LEU A 61 7.50 4.07 -5.46
N LEU A 62 6.25 3.89 -5.87
CA LEU A 62 5.63 4.64 -6.95
C LEU A 62 4.80 5.78 -6.40
N VAL A 63 4.90 6.94 -7.04
CA VAL A 63 4.07 8.12 -6.78
C VAL A 63 3.22 8.42 -8.00
N TYR A 64 1.96 8.78 -7.73
CA TYR A 64 0.98 9.12 -8.74
C TYR A 64 0.55 10.57 -8.62
N ARG A 65 0.68 11.33 -9.72
CA ARG A 65 0.25 12.72 -9.84
C ARG A 65 -0.49 12.92 -11.17
N GLU A 66 -1.30 13.96 -11.30
CA GLU A 66 -1.87 14.34 -12.61
C GLU A 66 -0.86 15.11 -13.44
N GLU A 67 -0.15 16.04 -12.82
CA GLU A 67 0.89 16.89 -13.39
C GLU A 67 2.20 16.68 -12.61
N ALA A 68 3.34 16.98 -13.23
CA ALA A 68 4.67 16.73 -12.65
C ALA A 68 4.84 17.40 -11.28
N ASP A 69 4.44 18.64 -11.16
CA ASP A 69 4.54 19.45 -9.93
C ASP A 69 3.20 19.51 -9.15
N GLY A 70 2.20 18.72 -9.58
CA GLY A 70 0.91 18.64 -8.93
C GLY A 70 0.97 17.87 -7.61
N PRO A 71 -0.11 17.91 -6.80
CA PRO A 71 -0.16 17.19 -5.53
C PRO A 71 -0.06 15.67 -5.73
N LEU A 72 0.50 14.98 -4.73
CA LEU A 72 0.51 13.53 -4.70
C LEU A 72 -0.92 13.00 -4.54
N LEU A 73 -1.39 12.21 -5.49
CA LEU A 73 -2.75 11.66 -5.51
C LEU A 73 -2.82 10.22 -5.01
N GLY A 74 -1.71 9.50 -5.10
CA GLY A 74 -1.64 8.13 -4.64
C GLY A 74 -0.22 7.58 -4.63
N THR A 75 -0.04 6.45 -3.99
CA THR A 75 1.24 5.74 -3.89
C THR A 75 1.02 4.23 -3.88
N ALA A 76 2.01 3.49 -4.36
CA ALA A 76 2.10 2.05 -4.24
C ALA A 76 3.57 1.65 -4.07
N TRP A 77 3.84 0.69 -3.21
CA TRP A 77 5.18 0.16 -3.05
C TRP A 77 5.27 -1.25 -3.60
N LEU A 78 6.13 -1.45 -4.58
CA LEU A 78 6.35 -2.71 -5.27
C LEU A 78 7.73 -3.28 -4.93
N ASN A 79 7.78 -4.57 -4.62
CA ASN A 79 9.04 -5.26 -4.31
C ASN A 79 9.09 -6.60 -5.03
N PRO A 80 10.16 -6.91 -5.77
CA PRO A 80 10.40 -8.25 -6.27
C PRO A 80 10.68 -9.19 -5.10
N GLU A 81 9.94 -10.29 -5.02
CA GLU A 81 10.18 -11.40 -4.07
C GLU A 81 10.95 -12.53 -4.75
N SER A 82 10.75 -12.67 -6.06
CA SER A 82 11.48 -13.55 -6.95
C SER A 82 11.44 -13.00 -8.38
N ASP A 83 12.04 -13.70 -9.34
CA ASP A 83 12.01 -13.31 -10.76
C ASP A 83 10.59 -13.15 -11.31
N GLN A 84 9.62 -13.86 -10.76
CA GLN A 84 8.25 -13.89 -11.26
C GLN A 84 7.19 -13.40 -10.28
N ILE A 85 7.53 -13.18 -9.01
CA ILE A 85 6.59 -12.76 -7.98
C ILE A 85 7.01 -11.41 -7.43
N TRP A 86 6.09 -10.45 -7.48
CA TRP A 86 6.26 -9.15 -6.84
C TRP A 86 5.20 -8.93 -5.79
N SER A 87 5.58 -8.35 -4.66
CA SER A 87 4.63 -7.89 -3.65
C SER A 87 4.30 -6.42 -3.81
N MET A 88 3.09 -6.06 -3.37
CA MET A 88 2.63 -4.68 -3.37
C MET A 88 2.10 -4.30 -1.99
N GLY A 89 2.59 -3.18 -1.47
CA GLY A 89 2.11 -2.52 -0.27
C GLY A 89 1.82 -1.05 -0.50
N LEU A 90 1.37 -0.34 0.53
CA LEU A 90 1.09 1.10 0.49
C LEU A 90 0.24 1.55 -0.72
N LEU A 91 -0.65 0.68 -1.24
CA LEU A 91 -1.59 1.08 -2.28
C LEU A 91 -2.61 2.06 -1.68
N THR A 92 -2.37 3.32 -1.89
CA THR A 92 -3.10 4.39 -1.21
C THR A 92 -3.45 5.49 -2.18
N VAL A 93 -4.64 6.04 -2.07
CA VAL A 93 -5.08 7.24 -2.79
C VAL A 93 -5.59 8.28 -1.79
N ARG A 94 -5.52 9.55 -2.15
CA ARG A 94 -6.10 10.63 -1.33
C ARG A 94 -7.55 10.33 -1.00
N PRO A 95 -7.95 10.40 0.29
CA PRO A 95 -9.31 10.10 0.71
C PRO A 95 -10.39 10.92 -0.01
N GLU A 96 -10.10 12.18 -0.31
CA GLU A 96 -11.01 13.10 -0.98
C GLU A 96 -11.31 12.70 -2.43
N LEU A 97 -10.43 11.90 -3.03
CA LEU A 97 -10.52 11.44 -4.42
C LEU A 97 -11.02 9.99 -4.53
N GLN A 98 -11.45 9.40 -3.44
CA GLN A 98 -12.07 8.08 -3.46
C GLN A 98 -13.39 8.10 -4.25
N ASN A 99 -13.82 6.93 -4.74
CA ASN A 99 -14.97 6.77 -5.65
C ASN A 99 -14.78 7.33 -7.08
N GLN A 100 -13.62 7.88 -7.41
CA GLN A 100 -13.26 8.34 -8.76
C GLN A 100 -12.44 7.29 -9.53
N HIS A 101 -12.49 6.05 -9.12
CA HIS A 101 -11.76 4.91 -9.69
C HIS A 101 -10.22 5.02 -9.63
N LEU A 102 -9.65 6.00 -8.91
CA LEU A 102 -8.20 6.20 -8.82
C LEU A 102 -7.47 4.99 -8.25
N GLY A 103 -7.99 4.39 -7.18
CA GLY A 103 -7.40 3.17 -6.60
C GLY A 103 -7.33 2.02 -7.61
N ARG A 104 -8.37 1.85 -8.45
CA ARG A 104 -8.38 0.84 -9.52
C ARG A 104 -7.35 1.16 -10.61
N ARG A 105 -7.23 2.42 -10.99
CA ARG A 105 -6.25 2.88 -12.01
C ARG A 105 -4.83 2.72 -11.50
N LEU A 106 -4.58 3.09 -10.24
CA LEU A 106 -3.27 2.96 -9.60
C LEU A 106 -2.87 1.47 -9.47
N LEU A 107 -3.80 0.61 -9.05
CA LEU A 107 -3.58 -0.83 -8.98
C LEU A 107 -3.18 -1.39 -10.34
N ALA A 108 -3.95 -1.10 -11.39
CA ALA A 108 -3.66 -1.57 -12.75
C ALA A 108 -2.30 -1.06 -13.24
N ALA A 109 -1.96 0.18 -12.97
CA ALA A 109 -0.67 0.77 -13.35
C ALA A 109 0.50 0.13 -12.58
N ALA A 110 0.32 -0.20 -11.30
CA ALA A 110 1.30 -0.92 -10.50
C ALA A 110 1.51 -2.36 -10.99
N GLU A 111 0.43 -3.05 -11.35
CA GLU A 111 0.49 -4.39 -11.97
C GLU A 111 1.24 -4.34 -13.31
N THR A 112 0.93 -3.37 -14.17
CA THR A 112 1.65 -3.16 -15.45
C THR A 112 3.13 -2.88 -15.20
N TYR A 113 3.45 -2.01 -14.24
CA TYR A 113 4.85 -1.69 -13.90
C TYR A 113 5.66 -2.93 -13.51
N ALA A 114 5.07 -3.83 -12.73
CA ALA A 114 5.72 -5.08 -12.34
C ALA A 114 5.80 -6.08 -13.51
N SER A 115 4.73 -6.23 -14.30
CA SER A 115 4.67 -7.11 -15.47
C SER A 115 5.71 -6.74 -16.53
N ASP A 116 5.89 -5.44 -16.80
CA ASP A 116 6.92 -4.93 -17.73
C ASP A 116 8.36 -5.27 -17.27
N ARG A 117 8.52 -5.66 -15.99
CA ARG A 117 9.80 -6.07 -15.37
C ARG A 117 9.89 -7.57 -15.11
N GLY A 118 9.01 -8.34 -15.73
CA GLY A 118 9.05 -9.80 -15.72
C GLY A 118 8.17 -10.47 -14.67
N ALA A 119 7.48 -9.69 -13.81
CA ALA A 119 6.53 -10.29 -12.87
C ALA A 119 5.41 -11.03 -13.62
N LYS A 120 5.03 -12.19 -13.10
CA LYS A 120 3.89 -13.00 -13.56
C LYS A 120 2.79 -13.05 -12.51
N ARG A 121 3.13 -12.75 -11.27
CA ARG A 121 2.19 -12.74 -10.15
C ARG A 121 2.43 -11.52 -9.26
N MET A 122 1.33 -10.92 -8.83
CA MET A 122 1.31 -9.87 -7.82
C MET A 122 0.77 -10.44 -6.52
N ARG A 123 1.51 -10.26 -5.44
CA ARG A 123 1.18 -10.67 -4.06
C ARG A 123 0.84 -9.46 -3.22
N ILE A 124 -0.15 -9.59 -2.35
CA ILE A 124 -0.55 -8.55 -1.39
C ILE A 124 -0.84 -9.17 -0.03
N GLY A 125 -0.56 -8.43 1.04
CA GLY A 125 -1.01 -8.76 2.39
C GLY A 125 -2.18 -7.85 2.80
N VAL A 126 -3.29 -8.43 3.21
CA VAL A 126 -4.47 -7.70 3.70
C VAL A 126 -4.81 -8.16 5.11
N LEU A 127 -4.97 -7.23 6.05
CA LEU A 127 -5.39 -7.59 7.41
C LEU A 127 -6.69 -8.40 7.39
N HIS A 128 -6.69 -9.56 8.02
CA HIS A 128 -7.78 -10.55 7.98
C HIS A 128 -9.16 -9.99 8.41
N VAL A 129 -9.16 -8.93 9.20
CA VAL A 129 -10.38 -8.24 9.68
C VAL A 129 -10.93 -7.19 8.71
N ARG A 130 -10.34 -7.06 7.52
CA ARG A 130 -10.68 -6.05 6.52
C ARG A 130 -11.54 -6.65 5.40
N ASP A 131 -12.68 -7.22 5.72
CA ASP A 131 -13.56 -7.92 4.77
C ASP A 131 -13.90 -7.11 3.51
N THR A 132 -14.17 -5.82 3.68
CA THR A 132 -14.50 -4.93 2.54
C THR A 132 -13.31 -4.73 1.60
N LEU A 133 -12.08 -4.66 2.14
CA LEU A 133 -10.86 -4.53 1.37
C LEU A 133 -10.49 -5.86 0.69
N ILE A 134 -10.64 -6.99 1.39
CA ILE A 134 -10.47 -8.33 0.83
C ILE A 134 -11.40 -8.50 -0.37
N ALA A 135 -12.71 -8.24 -0.20
CA ALA A 135 -13.68 -8.31 -1.28
C ALA A 135 -13.38 -7.33 -2.42
N TRP A 136 -12.79 -6.18 -2.13
CA TRP A 136 -12.35 -5.24 -3.15
C TRP A 136 -11.24 -5.83 -4.04
N TYR A 137 -10.26 -6.52 -3.45
CA TYR A 137 -9.19 -7.20 -4.18
C TYR A 137 -9.69 -8.44 -4.92
N GLU A 138 -10.60 -9.23 -4.32
CA GLU A 138 -11.22 -10.39 -4.98
C GLU A 138 -11.92 -10.02 -6.28
N ARG A 139 -12.68 -8.90 -6.28
CA ARG A 139 -13.31 -8.36 -7.51
C ARG A 139 -12.31 -7.93 -8.57
N ARG A 140 -11.01 -7.85 -8.26
CA ARG A 140 -9.91 -7.50 -9.18
C ARG A 140 -9.05 -8.70 -9.55
N GLY A 141 -9.50 -9.89 -9.16
CA GLY A 141 -8.88 -11.14 -9.55
C GLY A 141 -7.88 -11.71 -8.56
N TYR A 142 -7.66 -11.04 -7.42
CA TYR A 142 -6.85 -11.61 -6.35
C TYR A 142 -7.58 -12.77 -5.67
N ARG A 143 -6.82 -13.76 -5.24
CA ARG A 143 -7.33 -14.93 -4.50
C ARG A 143 -6.44 -15.20 -3.31
N ALA A 144 -7.04 -15.59 -2.19
CA ALA A 144 -6.31 -16.02 -1.01
C ALA A 144 -5.48 -17.26 -1.35
N THR A 145 -4.21 -17.26 -0.93
CA THR A 145 -3.28 -18.38 -1.13
C THR A 145 -3.42 -19.46 -0.05
N GLY A 146 -4.03 -19.10 1.08
CA GLY A 146 -4.02 -19.88 2.32
C GLY A 146 -2.85 -19.56 3.25
N GLU A 147 -1.87 -18.80 2.78
CA GLU A 147 -0.75 -18.31 3.60
C GLU A 147 -1.20 -17.11 4.44
N THR A 148 -0.59 -16.98 5.64
CA THR A 148 -0.79 -15.84 6.52
C THR A 148 0.55 -15.34 7.05
N GLU A 149 0.63 -14.04 7.34
CA GLU A 149 1.79 -13.43 8.00
C GLU A 149 1.33 -12.70 9.27
N PRO A 150 2.03 -12.87 10.41
CA PRO A 150 1.70 -12.15 11.63
C PRO A 150 1.87 -10.64 11.42
N TYR A 151 1.07 -9.84 12.12
CA TYR A 151 1.30 -8.40 12.18
C TYR A 151 2.63 -8.13 12.91
N PRO A 152 3.50 -7.23 12.42
CA PRO A 152 4.80 -6.94 13.02
C PRO A 152 4.65 -6.12 14.32
N SER A 153 4.11 -6.74 15.36
CA SER A 153 3.82 -6.10 16.66
C SER A 153 5.06 -5.74 17.47
N ASP A 154 6.21 -6.31 17.13
CA ASP A 154 7.48 -6.10 17.84
C ASP A 154 8.15 -4.77 17.47
N ASP A 155 7.74 -4.15 16.36
CA ASP A 155 8.24 -2.82 15.96
C ASP A 155 7.11 -1.77 16.04
N PRO A 156 7.12 -0.91 17.06
CA PRO A 156 6.08 0.09 17.29
C PRO A 156 5.96 1.13 16.16
N ARG A 157 6.94 1.20 15.26
CA ARG A 157 6.90 2.12 14.10
C ARG A 157 5.85 1.71 13.07
N PHE A 158 5.46 0.42 13.04
CA PHE A 158 4.33 -0.04 12.21
C PHE A 158 2.96 0.28 12.83
N GLY A 159 2.95 0.82 14.04
CA GLY A 159 1.76 1.07 14.83
C GLY A 159 1.50 -0.03 15.87
N THR A 160 0.58 0.23 16.76
CA THR A 160 0.24 -0.67 17.85
C THR A 160 -1.04 -1.42 17.52
N PRO A 161 -1.03 -2.76 17.43
CA PRO A 161 -2.23 -3.54 17.22
C PRO A 161 -3.22 -3.33 18.39
N LEU A 162 -4.47 -3.06 18.06
CA LEU A 162 -5.57 -2.86 19.01
C LEU A 162 -6.49 -4.09 19.07
N ARG A 163 -6.14 -5.16 18.37
CA ARG A 163 -6.85 -6.42 18.33
C ARG A 163 -5.86 -7.57 18.49
N ASP A 164 -6.29 -8.60 19.19
CA ASP A 164 -5.50 -9.82 19.35
C ASP A 164 -5.43 -10.61 18.03
N ASN A 165 -4.35 -11.38 17.88
CA ASN A 165 -4.13 -12.28 16.74
C ASN A 165 -4.20 -11.60 15.35
N LEU A 166 -3.85 -10.32 15.27
CA LEU A 166 -3.84 -9.58 14.02
C LEU A 166 -2.81 -10.19 13.06
N HIS A 167 -3.25 -10.50 11.84
CA HIS A 167 -2.39 -11.08 10.81
C HIS A 167 -2.86 -10.66 9.42
N PHE A 168 -1.97 -10.78 8.45
CA PHE A 168 -2.27 -10.58 7.06
C PHE A 168 -2.69 -11.89 6.40
N LEU A 169 -3.76 -11.83 5.61
CA LEU A 169 -4.06 -12.84 4.60
C LEU A 169 -3.24 -12.51 3.35
N ILE A 170 -2.53 -13.51 2.83
CA ILE A 170 -1.79 -13.35 1.58
C ILE A 170 -2.70 -13.69 0.41
N MET A 171 -2.79 -12.75 -0.51
CA MET A 171 -3.58 -12.90 -1.73
C MET A 171 -2.69 -12.71 -2.96
N GLU A 172 -2.96 -13.46 -4.02
CA GLU A 172 -2.22 -13.39 -5.27
C GLU A 172 -3.14 -13.22 -6.49
N LYS A 173 -2.56 -12.64 -7.54
CA LYS A 173 -3.16 -12.50 -8.87
C LYS A 173 -2.10 -12.76 -9.94
N GLN A 174 -2.48 -13.46 -11.01
CA GLN A 174 -1.70 -13.51 -12.25
C GLN A 174 -1.79 -12.16 -12.98
N ILE A 175 -0.67 -11.61 -13.45
CA ILE A 175 -0.58 -10.31 -14.11
C ILE A 175 0.15 -10.37 -15.45
#